data_edba5515c3fdb23fed6e0090b2cc6ade
#
_entry.id   edba5515c3fdb23fed6e0090b2cc6ade
#
_cell.length_a   1.000
_cell.length_b   1.000
_cell.length_c   1.000
_cell.angle_alpha   90.00
_cell.angle_beta   90.00
_cell.angle_gamma   90.00
#
_symmetry.space_group_name_H-M   'P 1'
#
loop_
_entity.id
_entity.type
_entity.pdbx_description
1 polymer ?
#
loop_
_entity_poly.entity_id
_entity_poly.type
_entity_poly.pdbx_seq_one_letter_code
_entity_poly.pdbx_strand_id
1 'polypeptide(L)'
;MKIPNKIRIGGQDINVCIKDRLINEKLGMICLASGELDIAETFYDYKQCESSKGNTFIHEVVHGVLDTMGEKELSSNEKFVNTFASLLVDVIEEIVKANKEK
;
A
#
# COMPACT_ATOMS: atom_id res chain seq x y z
N MET A 1 8.56 -8.21 -2.04
CA MET A 1 8.15 -7.68 -3.36
C MET A 1 8.85 -6.37 -3.65
N LYS A 2 9.01 -6.07 -4.90
CA LYS A 2 9.54 -4.77 -5.30
C LYS A 2 8.37 -3.79 -5.46
N ILE A 3 8.42 -2.66 -4.75
CA ILE A 3 7.36 -1.64 -4.82
C ILE A 3 7.57 -0.80 -6.08
N PRO A 4 6.58 -0.73 -6.99
CA PRO A 4 6.70 0.11 -8.18
C PRO A 4 6.61 1.58 -7.78
N ASN A 5 7.11 2.46 -8.65
CA ASN A 5 6.99 3.90 -8.41
C ASN A 5 5.73 4.51 -9.03
N LYS A 6 4.90 3.68 -9.66
CA LYS A 6 3.64 4.11 -10.26
C LYS A 6 2.72 2.91 -10.40
N ILE A 7 1.45 3.11 -10.07
CA ILE A 7 0.40 2.10 -10.27
C ILE A 7 -0.81 2.77 -10.91
N ARG A 8 -1.79 1.97 -11.29
CA ARG A 8 -3.02 2.47 -11.88
C ARG A 8 -4.22 1.83 -11.18
N ILE A 9 -5.14 2.67 -10.71
CA ILE A 9 -6.36 2.22 -10.04
C ILE A 9 -7.55 2.90 -10.72
N GLY A 10 -8.46 2.11 -11.28
CA GLY A 10 -9.66 2.64 -11.92
C GLY A 10 -9.38 3.63 -13.04
N GLY A 11 -8.30 3.43 -13.78
CA GLY A 11 -7.92 4.33 -14.87
C GLY A 11 -7.15 5.56 -14.43
N GLN A 12 -6.90 5.71 -13.12
CA GLN A 12 -6.14 6.83 -12.59
C GLN A 12 -4.71 6.40 -12.27
N ASP A 13 -3.74 7.20 -12.70
CA ASP A 13 -2.34 6.99 -12.35
C ASP A 13 -2.07 7.46 -10.93
N ILE A 14 -1.39 6.62 -10.16
CA ILE A 14 -1.02 6.91 -8.77
C ILE A 14 0.49 6.82 -8.67
N ASN A 15 1.13 7.91 -8.29
CA ASN A 15 2.58 7.92 -8.05
C ASN A 15 2.86 7.38 -6.66
N VAL A 16 3.82 6.46 -6.58
CA VAL A 16 4.21 5.83 -5.31
C VAL A 16 5.55 6.41 -4.88
N CYS A 17 5.58 7.03 -3.72
CA CYS A 17 6.77 7.69 -3.19
C CYS A 17 7.12 7.17 -1.82
N ILE A 18 8.42 6.98 -1.57
CA ILE A 18 8.92 6.67 -0.24
C ILE A 18 9.45 7.97 0.33
N LYS A 19 8.86 8.43 1.41
CA LYS A 19 9.22 9.68 2.09
C LYS A 19 9.84 9.37 3.43
N ASP A 20 10.72 10.26 3.91
CA ASP A 20 11.39 10.03 5.19
C ASP A 20 10.36 9.80 6.31
N ARG A 21 9.41 10.72 6.46
CA ARG A 21 8.34 10.62 7.47
C ARG A 21 7.03 11.12 6.90
N LEU A 22 5.93 10.60 7.45
CA LEU A 22 4.59 11.08 7.11
C LEU A 22 3.97 11.75 8.32
N ILE A 23 2.95 12.56 8.08
CA ILE A 23 2.22 13.27 9.13
C ILE A 23 1.67 12.27 10.16
N ASN A 24 1.70 12.64 11.45
CA ASN A 24 1.21 11.81 12.55
C ASN A 24 1.87 10.43 12.63
N GLU A 25 3.11 10.31 12.18
CA GLU A 25 3.88 9.07 12.19
C GLU A 25 3.15 7.91 11.51
N LYS A 26 2.43 8.21 10.43
CA LYS A 26 1.76 7.18 9.64
C LYS A 26 2.79 6.35 8.88
N LEU A 27 2.48 5.07 8.70
CA LEU A 27 3.31 4.17 7.89
C LEU A 27 3.11 4.41 6.40
N GLY A 28 1.89 4.76 6.01
CA GLY A 28 1.55 5.05 4.63
C GLY A 28 0.27 5.84 4.52
N MET A 29 0.01 6.39 3.34
CA MET A 29 -1.24 7.07 3.04
C MET A 29 -1.45 7.13 1.55
N ILE A 30 -2.70 7.10 1.12
CA ILE A 30 -3.07 7.29 -0.28
C ILE A 30 -4.04 8.45 -0.39
N CYS A 31 -3.84 9.28 -1.41
CA CYS A 31 -4.74 10.37 -1.74
C CYS A 31 -5.09 10.25 -3.22
N LEU A 32 -6.30 9.79 -3.50
CA LEU A 32 -6.75 9.61 -4.89
C LEU A 32 -6.86 10.94 -5.62
N ALA A 33 -7.28 12.00 -4.91
CA ALA A 33 -7.45 13.31 -5.51
C ALA A 33 -6.14 13.88 -6.06
N SER A 34 -5.03 13.63 -5.38
CA SER A 34 -3.72 14.10 -5.83
C SER A 34 -2.96 13.05 -6.65
N GLY A 35 -3.45 11.80 -6.68
CA GLY A 35 -2.77 10.72 -7.38
C GLY A 35 -1.47 10.30 -6.71
N GLU A 36 -1.45 10.25 -5.38
CA GLU A 36 -0.24 9.92 -4.63
C GLU A 36 -0.49 8.83 -3.59
N LEU A 37 0.47 7.91 -3.51
CA LEU A 37 0.54 6.93 -2.43
C LEU A 37 1.92 7.06 -1.81
N ASP A 38 1.97 7.43 -0.54
CA ASP A 38 3.22 7.66 0.18
C ASP A 38 3.47 6.55 1.20
N ILE A 39 4.74 6.15 1.31
CA ILE A 39 5.19 5.15 2.28
C ILE A 39 6.28 5.81 3.10
N ALA A 40 6.21 5.70 4.43
CA ALA A 40 7.21 6.26 5.31
C ALA A 40 8.45 5.38 5.37
N GLU A 41 9.63 5.96 5.20
CA GLU A 41 10.88 5.27 5.49
C GLU A 41 11.05 5.07 6.99
N THR A 42 10.65 6.09 7.77
CA THR A 42 10.84 6.15 9.21
C THR A 42 9.53 6.49 9.90
N PHE A 43 9.23 5.83 11.01
CA PHE A 43 8.10 6.16 11.88
C PHE A 43 8.59 6.10 13.32
N TYR A 44 8.28 7.13 14.11
CA TYR A 44 8.87 7.35 15.45
C TYR A 44 10.39 7.27 15.32
N ASP A 45 11.06 6.36 16.04
CA ASP A 45 12.50 6.18 15.97
C ASP A 45 12.93 4.96 15.17
N TYR A 46 11.99 4.37 14.42
CA TYR A 46 12.22 3.12 13.71
C TYR A 46 12.22 3.31 12.20
N LYS A 47 13.08 2.57 11.51
CA LYS A 47 13.02 2.48 10.07
C LYS A 47 12.08 1.33 9.69
N GLN A 48 11.21 1.57 8.73
CA GLN A 48 10.31 0.54 8.23
C GLN A 48 11.12 -0.46 7.41
N CYS A 49 11.08 -1.75 7.78
CA CYS A 49 11.79 -2.79 7.02
C CYS A 49 11.09 -3.08 5.70
N GLU A 50 11.78 -3.79 4.80
CA GLU A 50 11.24 -4.04 3.45
C GLU A 50 9.91 -4.77 3.45
N SER A 51 9.75 -5.81 4.31
CA SER A 51 8.48 -6.52 4.39
C SER A 51 7.35 -5.63 4.92
N SER A 52 7.65 -4.76 5.88
CA SER A 52 6.66 -3.81 6.40
C SER A 52 6.25 -2.80 5.33
N LYS A 53 7.20 -2.29 4.54
CA LYS A 53 6.89 -1.38 3.44
C LYS A 53 5.98 -2.04 2.41
N GLY A 54 6.24 -3.31 2.06
CA GLY A 54 5.39 -4.07 1.16
C GLY A 54 3.97 -4.22 1.68
N ASN A 55 3.84 -4.55 2.96
CA ASN A 55 2.53 -4.64 3.61
C ASN A 55 1.81 -3.29 3.61
N THR A 56 2.54 -2.23 3.94
CA THR A 56 1.99 -0.86 3.93
C THR A 56 1.52 -0.46 2.53
N PHE A 57 2.33 -0.75 1.53
CA PHE A 57 1.98 -0.45 0.15
C PHE A 57 0.65 -1.10 -0.24
N ILE A 58 0.51 -2.41 -0.02
CA ILE A 58 -0.72 -3.14 -0.37
C ILE A 58 -1.90 -2.67 0.50
N HIS A 59 -1.66 -2.36 1.78
CA HIS A 59 -2.69 -1.79 2.65
C HIS A 59 -3.29 -0.52 2.03
N GLU A 60 -2.43 0.39 1.56
CA GLU A 60 -2.90 1.64 0.94
C GLU A 60 -3.57 1.38 -0.41
N VAL A 61 -3.07 0.42 -1.18
CA VAL A 61 -3.71 0.02 -2.44
C VAL A 61 -5.13 -0.48 -2.18
N VAL A 62 -5.33 -1.28 -1.13
CA VAL A 62 -6.67 -1.78 -0.77
C VAL A 62 -7.60 -0.61 -0.45
N HIS A 63 -7.15 0.38 0.34
CA HIS A 63 -7.94 1.59 0.58
C HIS A 63 -8.32 2.26 -0.74
N GLY A 64 -7.36 2.45 -1.64
CA GLY A 64 -7.58 3.09 -2.92
C GLY A 64 -8.58 2.36 -3.80
N VAL A 65 -8.50 1.03 -3.83
CA VAL A 65 -9.43 0.19 -4.59
C VAL A 65 -10.85 0.30 -4.02
N LEU A 66 -10.98 0.17 -2.71
CA LEU A 66 -12.29 0.25 -2.05
C LEU A 66 -12.91 1.63 -2.21
N ASP A 67 -12.11 2.70 -2.08
CA ASP A 67 -12.60 4.06 -2.26
C ASP A 67 -13.05 4.30 -3.71
N THR A 68 -12.30 3.77 -4.68
CA THR A 68 -12.66 3.86 -6.09
C THR A 68 -13.98 3.12 -6.38
N MET A 69 -14.19 1.98 -5.70
CA MET A 69 -15.45 1.22 -5.82
C MET A 69 -16.63 1.89 -5.11
N GLY A 70 -16.36 2.90 -4.30
CA GLY A 70 -17.40 3.52 -3.47
C GLY A 70 -17.72 2.76 -2.20
N GLU A 71 -16.88 1.78 -1.82
CA GLU A 71 -17.08 0.95 -0.63
C GLU A 71 -16.47 1.65 0.60
N LYS A 72 -17.06 2.77 1.00
CA LYS A 72 -16.53 3.61 2.09
C LYS A 72 -16.51 2.91 3.43
N GLU A 73 -17.54 2.13 3.73
CA GLU A 73 -17.61 1.42 5.01
C GLU A 73 -16.50 0.38 5.13
N LEU A 74 -16.25 -0.38 4.07
CA LEU A 74 -15.16 -1.36 4.05
C LEU A 74 -13.81 -0.68 4.14
N SER A 75 -13.63 0.42 3.41
CA SER A 75 -12.38 1.17 3.44
C SER A 75 -12.09 1.73 4.84
N SER A 76 -13.12 2.08 5.59
CA SER A 76 -12.98 2.59 6.96
C SER A 76 -12.81 1.49 8.00
N ASN A 77 -13.02 0.23 7.62
CA ASN A 77 -12.90 -0.91 8.52
C ASN A 77 -11.45 -1.39 8.53
N GLU A 78 -10.66 -0.87 9.48
CA GLU A 78 -9.22 -1.18 9.54
C GLU A 78 -8.93 -2.67 9.77
N LYS A 79 -9.80 -3.37 10.51
CA LYS A 79 -9.63 -4.82 10.69
C LYS A 79 -9.75 -5.54 9.34
N PHE A 80 -10.75 -5.18 8.55
CA PHE A 80 -10.92 -5.77 7.23
C PHE A 80 -9.72 -5.45 6.33
N VAL A 81 -9.35 -4.17 6.24
CA VAL A 81 -8.27 -3.73 5.36
C VAL A 81 -6.94 -4.39 5.75
N ASN A 82 -6.60 -4.40 7.04
CA ASN A 82 -5.37 -5.03 7.53
C ASN A 82 -5.32 -6.51 7.20
N THR A 83 -6.39 -7.23 7.47
CA THR A 83 -6.44 -8.68 7.26
C THR A 83 -6.39 -9.01 5.77
N PHE A 84 -7.21 -8.33 4.98
CA PHE A 84 -7.28 -8.57 3.55
C PHE A 84 -5.93 -8.26 2.88
N ALA A 85 -5.33 -7.12 3.22
CA ALA A 85 -4.05 -6.72 2.65
C ALA A 85 -2.94 -7.72 3.00
N SER A 86 -2.87 -8.17 4.25
CA SER A 86 -1.87 -9.14 4.68
C SER A 86 -1.97 -10.45 3.90
N LEU A 87 -3.18 -10.96 3.73
CA LEU A 87 -3.40 -12.18 2.98
C LEU A 87 -3.06 -12.00 1.50
N LEU A 88 -3.39 -10.84 0.96
CA LEU A 88 -3.09 -10.54 -0.44
C LEU A 88 -1.59 -10.44 -0.69
N VAL A 89 -0.84 -9.86 0.25
CA VAL A 89 0.63 -9.78 0.16
C VAL A 89 1.22 -11.18 0.01
N ASP A 90 0.75 -12.14 0.80
CA ASP A 90 1.25 -13.51 0.73
C ASP A 90 1.05 -14.10 -0.66
N VAL A 91 -0.12 -13.89 -1.25
CA VAL A 91 -0.40 -14.37 -2.62
C VAL A 91 0.51 -13.67 -3.64
N ILE A 92 0.66 -12.35 -3.52
CA ILE A 92 1.51 -11.59 -4.43
C ILE A 92 2.97 -12.07 -4.35
N GLU A 93 3.47 -12.30 -3.14
CA GLU A 93 4.84 -12.79 -2.95
C GLU A 93 5.04 -14.14 -3.62
N GLU A 94 4.06 -15.04 -3.54
CA GLU A 94 4.14 -16.33 -4.21
C GLU A 94 4.14 -16.19 -5.73
N ILE A 95 3.36 -15.26 -6.27
CA ILE A 95 3.33 -14.98 -7.71
C ILE A 95 4.69 -14.45 -8.17
N VAL A 96 5.25 -13.48 -7.42
CA VAL A 96 6.55 -12.89 -7.73
C VAL A 96 7.63 -13.95 -7.71
N LYS A 97 7.61 -14.82 -6.71
CA LYS A 97 8.57 -15.93 -6.57
C LYS A 97 8.49 -16.88 -7.76
N ALA A 98 7.29 -17.27 -8.15
CA ALA A 98 7.09 -18.17 -9.29
C ALA A 98 7.61 -17.56 -10.59
N ASN A 99 7.44 -16.25 -10.78
CA ASN A 99 7.91 -15.56 -11.97
C ASN A 99 9.44 -15.46 -12.02
N LYS A 100 10.09 -15.39 -10.87
CA LYS A 100 11.57 -15.37 -10.81
C LYS A 100 12.19 -16.73 -11.13
N GLU A 101 11.45 -17.80 -10.95
CA GLU A 101 11.93 -19.17 -11.18
C GLU A 101 11.84 -19.60 -12.65
N LYS A 102 11.28 -18.75 -13.51
CA LYS A 102 11.17 -19.05 -14.95
C LYS A 102 12.46 -18.79 -15.72
#